data_a874ebb359bf8c5cb16ef45ceee77d19
#
_entry.id   a874ebb359bf8c5cb16ef45ceee77d19
#
_cell.length_a   1.000
_cell.length_b   1.000
_cell.length_c   1.000
_cell.angle_alpha   90.00
_cell.angle_beta   90.00
_cell.angle_gamma   90.00
#
_symmetry.space_group_name_H-M   'P 1'
#
loop_
_entity.id
_entity.type
_entity.pdbx_description
1 polymer ?
#
loop_
_entity_poly.entity_id
_entity_poly.type
_entity_poly.pdbx_seq_one_letter_code
_entity_poly.pdbx_strand_id
1 'polypeptide(L)'
;MDDEYLTEDEQWDQLKRWVRQNGLWIVGGVALGVLGLWGWRAWEARAERLAVAAGARYEQAIEALARGDRKRALDLVGELERDHASSPYTMQAELAVARALVAANELDQAAPRLRRVMTDAEDPELALVARLRLARVQIAQNRPDDALATLKGAEPGAFAPAFAEVRGDAAYAKGERDRALADYRQARAAAADGIVDPAVLDLKINDLAPANAAAAAAIVK
;
A
#
# COMPACT_ATOMS: atom_id res chain seq x y z
N MET A 1 -17.16 -24.95 63.72
CA MET A 1 -17.38 -24.65 62.30
C MET A 1 -17.27 -25.97 61.60
N ASP A 2 -18.41 -26.67 61.51
CA ASP A 2 -18.46 -27.98 60.85
C ASP A 2 -18.52 -27.71 59.35
N ASP A 3 -17.41 -27.94 58.67
CA ASP A 3 -17.36 -28.03 57.22
C ASP A 3 -18.10 -29.31 56.82
N GLU A 4 -19.39 -29.15 56.52
CA GLU A 4 -20.25 -30.19 56.00
C GLU A 4 -19.84 -30.53 54.58
N TYR A 5 -18.79 -31.33 54.43
CA TYR A 5 -18.40 -31.91 53.17
C TYR A 5 -19.49 -32.83 52.67
N LEU A 6 -20.25 -32.38 51.66
CA LEU A 6 -21.22 -33.18 50.94
C LEU A 6 -20.55 -34.49 50.50
N THR A 7 -21.22 -35.62 50.74
CA THR A 7 -20.75 -36.93 50.25
C THR A 7 -20.75 -36.97 48.72
N GLU A 8 -19.91 -37.78 48.10
CA GLU A 8 -19.81 -37.86 46.63
C GLU A 8 -21.17 -38.14 45.98
N ASP A 9 -22.03 -38.93 46.59
CA ASP A 9 -23.39 -39.22 46.11
C ASP A 9 -24.30 -38.00 46.18
N GLU A 10 -24.19 -37.17 47.19
CA GLU A 10 -24.98 -35.92 47.31
C GLU A 10 -24.53 -34.87 46.28
N GLN A 11 -23.23 -34.80 45.98
CA GLN A 11 -22.70 -33.93 44.92
C GLN A 11 -23.19 -34.38 43.55
N TRP A 12 -23.21 -35.70 43.26
CA TRP A 12 -23.75 -36.26 42.04
C TRP A 12 -25.26 -35.96 41.86
N ASP A 13 -26.04 -36.08 42.88
CA ASP A 13 -27.48 -35.80 42.82
C ASP A 13 -27.79 -34.28 42.68
N GLN A 14 -26.94 -33.41 43.24
CA GLN A 14 -27.03 -31.97 43.00
C GLN A 14 -26.69 -31.65 41.58
N LEU A 15 -25.62 -32.20 41.01
CA LEU A 15 -25.24 -32.00 39.63
C LEU A 15 -26.32 -32.49 38.64
N LYS A 16 -26.90 -33.68 38.87
CA LYS A 16 -28.01 -34.19 38.04
C LYS A 16 -29.22 -33.29 38.07
N ARG A 17 -29.58 -32.77 39.27
CA ARG A 17 -30.71 -31.81 39.40
C ARG A 17 -30.43 -30.52 38.66
N TRP A 18 -29.23 -29.97 38.79
CA TRP A 18 -28.82 -28.74 38.12
C TRP A 18 -28.82 -28.90 36.60
N VAL A 19 -28.25 -29.95 36.06
CA VAL A 19 -28.25 -30.29 34.63
C VAL A 19 -29.68 -30.48 34.11
N ARG A 20 -30.57 -31.15 34.89
CA ARG A 20 -31.97 -31.32 34.48
C ARG A 20 -32.73 -29.98 34.46
N GLN A 21 -32.43 -29.05 35.35
CA GLN A 21 -33.06 -27.74 35.39
C GLN A 21 -32.51 -26.79 34.32
N ASN A 22 -31.22 -26.88 33.99
CA ASN A 22 -30.55 -26.01 33.07
C ASN A 22 -30.26 -26.65 31.70
N GLY A 23 -30.65 -27.92 31.49
CA GLY A 23 -30.27 -28.68 30.31
C GLY A 23 -30.66 -28.03 28.98
N LEU A 24 -31.82 -27.39 28.92
CA LEU A 24 -32.27 -26.67 27.73
C LEU A 24 -31.32 -25.48 27.38
N TRP A 25 -30.89 -24.74 28.43
CA TRP A 25 -29.96 -23.63 28.27
C TRP A 25 -28.57 -24.08 27.90
N ILE A 26 -28.11 -25.19 28.47
CA ILE A 26 -26.80 -25.81 28.16
C ILE A 26 -26.80 -26.29 26.71
N VAL A 27 -27.80 -27.06 26.29
CA VAL A 27 -27.93 -27.54 24.90
C VAL A 27 -28.05 -26.38 23.94
N GLY A 28 -28.87 -25.36 24.27
CA GLY A 28 -29.01 -24.14 23.49
C GLY A 28 -27.68 -23.37 23.34
N GLY A 29 -26.95 -23.21 24.44
CA GLY A 29 -25.63 -22.55 24.45
C GLY A 29 -24.61 -23.31 23.59
N VAL A 30 -24.53 -24.63 23.74
CA VAL A 30 -23.66 -25.50 22.94
C VAL A 30 -24.03 -25.44 21.47
N ALA A 31 -25.32 -25.53 21.13
CA ALA A 31 -25.80 -25.45 19.76
C ALA A 31 -25.45 -24.10 19.11
N LEU A 32 -25.65 -22.97 19.83
CA LEU A 32 -25.26 -21.64 19.38
C LEU A 32 -23.74 -21.52 19.19
N GLY A 33 -22.95 -22.06 20.10
CA GLY A 33 -21.49 -22.12 19.99
C GLY A 33 -21.03 -22.89 18.74
N VAL A 34 -21.62 -24.06 18.48
CA VAL A 34 -21.30 -24.87 17.30
C VAL A 34 -21.71 -24.15 16.01
N LEU A 35 -22.92 -23.56 15.97
CA LEU A 35 -23.39 -22.79 14.82
C LEU A 35 -22.51 -21.56 14.56
N GLY A 36 -22.11 -20.85 15.61
CA GLY A 36 -21.18 -19.72 15.51
C GLY A 36 -19.82 -20.13 14.96
N LEU A 37 -19.26 -21.23 15.46
CA LEU A 37 -17.98 -21.77 14.98
C LEU A 37 -18.05 -22.24 13.52
N TRP A 38 -19.17 -22.85 13.16
CA TRP A 38 -19.39 -23.33 11.79
C TRP A 38 -19.58 -22.18 10.81
N GLY A 39 -20.35 -21.16 11.21
CA GLY A 39 -20.51 -19.92 10.44
C GLY A 39 -19.19 -19.18 10.24
N TRP A 40 -18.39 -19.06 11.30
CA TRP A 40 -17.05 -18.48 11.23
C TRP A 40 -16.15 -19.23 10.24
N ARG A 41 -16.07 -20.57 10.36
CA ARG A 41 -15.27 -21.39 9.44
C ARG A 41 -15.71 -21.30 7.98
N ALA A 42 -17.03 -21.26 7.75
CA ALA A 42 -17.57 -21.09 6.40
C ALA A 42 -17.22 -19.72 5.80
N TRP A 43 -17.25 -18.67 6.63
CA TRP A 43 -16.85 -17.33 6.24
C TRP A 43 -15.34 -17.24 5.93
N GLU A 44 -14.50 -17.80 6.80
CA GLU A 44 -13.04 -17.86 6.61
C GLU A 44 -12.66 -18.63 5.34
N ALA A 45 -13.25 -19.81 5.11
CA ALA A 45 -13.03 -20.59 3.90
C ALA A 45 -13.51 -19.89 2.61
N ARG A 46 -14.51 -19.00 2.71
CA ARG A 46 -14.93 -18.17 1.58
C ARG A 46 -13.90 -17.05 1.33
N ALA A 47 -13.45 -16.37 2.37
CA ALA A 47 -12.44 -15.32 2.28
C ALA A 47 -11.12 -15.84 1.67
N GLU A 48 -10.66 -17.01 2.13
CA GLU A 48 -9.48 -17.68 1.60
C GLU A 48 -9.63 -18.02 0.10
N ARG A 49 -10.77 -18.58 -0.31
CA ARG A 49 -11.02 -18.88 -1.73
C ARG A 49 -11.00 -17.63 -2.60
N LEU A 50 -11.57 -16.51 -2.12
CA LEU A 50 -11.53 -15.24 -2.83
C LEU A 50 -10.11 -14.66 -2.93
N ALA A 51 -9.34 -14.77 -1.86
CA ALA A 51 -7.93 -14.33 -1.86
C ALA A 51 -7.07 -15.16 -2.81
N VAL A 52 -7.22 -16.49 -2.84
CA VAL A 52 -6.53 -17.38 -3.78
C VAL A 52 -6.91 -17.06 -5.23
N ALA A 53 -8.20 -16.84 -5.50
CA ALA A 53 -8.66 -16.47 -6.84
C ALA A 53 -8.09 -15.12 -7.30
N ALA A 54 -8.06 -14.12 -6.40
CA ALA A 54 -7.46 -12.82 -6.69
C ALA A 54 -5.94 -12.94 -6.93
N GLY A 55 -5.23 -13.72 -6.12
CA GLY A 55 -3.80 -13.98 -6.28
C GLY A 55 -3.49 -14.62 -7.63
N ALA A 56 -4.26 -15.64 -8.04
CA ALA A 56 -4.08 -16.28 -9.34
C ALA A 56 -4.30 -15.31 -10.53
N ARG A 57 -5.28 -14.39 -10.42
CA ARG A 57 -5.51 -13.35 -11.43
C ARG A 57 -4.38 -12.32 -11.48
N TYR A 58 -3.88 -11.94 -10.29
CA TYR A 58 -2.70 -11.08 -10.20
C TYR A 58 -1.49 -11.69 -10.88
N GLU A 59 -1.17 -12.96 -10.60
CA GLU A 59 -0.04 -13.67 -11.25
C GLU A 59 -0.18 -13.70 -12.76
N GLN A 60 -1.38 -14.00 -13.28
CA GLN A 60 -1.66 -13.96 -14.72
C GLN A 60 -1.45 -12.56 -15.32
N ALA A 61 -1.84 -11.50 -14.59
CA ALA A 61 -1.63 -10.13 -15.04
C ALA A 61 -0.12 -9.78 -15.10
N ILE A 62 0.64 -10.17 -14.08
CA ILE A 62 2.11 -9.97 -14.07
C ILE A 62 2.78 -10.75 -15.20
N GLU A 63 2.35 -11.99 -15.45
CA GLU A 63 2.88 -12.79 -16.55
C GLU A 63 2.54 -12.17 -17.92
N ALA A 64 1.33 -11.65 -18.10
CA ALA A 64 0.94 -10.93 -19.31
C ALA A 64 1.81 -9.68 -19.53
N LEU A 65 2.09 -8.91 -18.46
CA LEU A 65 3.02 -7.76 -18.53
C LEU A 65 4.44 -8.20 -18.92
N ALA A 66 4.93 -9.29 -18.34
CA ALA A 66 6.28 -9.81 -18.63
C ALA A 66 6.41 -10.26 -20.09
N ARG A 67 5.33 -10.75 -20.71
CA ARG A 67 5.27 -11.11 -22.15
C ARG A 67 5.01 -9.92 -23.07
N GLY A 68 4.80 -8.73 -22.53
CA GLY A 68 4.43 -7.53 -23.29
C GLY A 68 2.95 -7.49 -23.73
N ASP A 69 2.12 -8.44 -23.29
CA ASP A 69 0.69 -8.46 -23.59
C ASP A 69 -0.08 -7.53 -22.63
N ARG A 70 0.08 -6.25 -22.88
CA ARG A 70 -0.49 -5.18 -22.07
C ARG A 70 -2.02 -5.21 -22.08
N LYS A 71 -2.62 -5.54 -23.24
CA LYS A 71 -4.09 -5.63 -23.35
C LYS A 71 -4.62 -6.69 -22.39
N ARG A 72 -4.03 -7.89 -22.41
CA ARG A 72 -4.45 -8.97 -21.52
C ARG A 72 -4.25 -8.61 -20.04
N ALA A 73 -3.14 -7.94 -19.72
CA ALA A 73 -2.91 -7.46 -18.35
C ALA A 73 -3.99 -6.47 -17.90
N LEU A 74 -4.34 -5.51 -18.75
CA LEU A 74 -5.43 -4.54 -18.46
C LEU A 74 -6.79 -5.22 -18.28
N ASP A 75 -7.11 -6.21 -19.09
CA ASP A 75 -8.36 -6.99 -18.97
C ASP A 75 -8.41 -7.73 -17.62
N LEU A 76 -7.29 -8.39 -17.23
CA LEU A 76 -7.18 -9.11 -15.96
C LEU A 76 -7.26 -8.18 -14.73
N VAL A 77 -6.66 -7.00 -14.81
CA VAL A 77 -6.81 -5.98 -13.76
C VAL A 77 -8.25 -5.50 -13.67
N GLY A 78 -8.92 -5.28 -14.80
CA GLY A 78 -10.35 -4.97 -14.83
C GLY A 78 -11.23 -6.07 -14.23
N GLU A 79 -10.86 -7.36 -14.38
CA GLU A 79 -11.52 -8.47 -13.70
C GLU A 79 -11.29 -8.39 -12.17
N LEU A 80 -10.04 -8.14 -11.73
CA LEU A 80 -9.72 -7.95 -10.31
C LEU A 80 -10.52 -6.80 -9.69
N GLU A 81 -10.64 -5.67 -10.38
CA GLU A 81 -11.41 -4.52 -9.92
C GLU A 81 -12.90 -4.84 -9.73
N ARG A 82 -13.49 -5.64 -10.62
CA ARG A 82 -14.90 -5.99 -10.55
C ARG A 82 -15.19 -7.05 -9.49
N ASP A 83 -14.37 -8.10 -9.44
CA ASP A 83 -14.68 -9.32 -8.71
C ASP A 83 -13.98 -9.38 -7.34
N HIS A 84 -12.90 -8.62 -7.17
CA HIS A 84 -12.01 -8.66 -6.00
C HIS A 84 -11.54 -7.25 -5.57
N ALA A 85 -12.42 -6.24 -5.64
CA ALA A 85 -12.06 -4.83 -5.41
C ALA A 85 -11.33 -4.57 -4.08
N SER A 86 -11.71 -5.28 -3.00
CA SER A 86 -11.10 -5.17 -1.68
C SER A 86 -9.84 -6.02 -1.49
N SER A 87 -9.43 -6.77 -2.51
CA SER A 87 -8.22 -7.60 -2.41
C SER A 87 -6.94 -6.75 -2.49
N PRO A 88 -5.95 -6.99 -1.63
CA PRO A 88 -4.63 -6.36 -1.75
C PRO A 88 -3.99 -6.57 -3.13
N TYR A 89 -4.27 -7.71 -3.77
CA TYR A 89 -3.77 -8.03 -5.11
C TYR A 89 -4.28 -7.06 -6.19
N THR A 90 -5.47 -6.49 -6.02
CA THR A 90 -6.02 -5.51 -6.95
C THR A 90 -5.19 -4.24 -6.97
N MET A 91 -4.83 -3.71 -5.80
CA MET A 91 -3.99 -2.51 -5.71
C MET A 91 -2.55 -2.77 -6.20
N GLN A 92 -2.02 -3.96 -5.95
CA GLN A 92 -0.70 -4.36 -6.46
C GLN A 92 -0.70 -4.50 -7.98
N ALA A 93 -1.76 -5.07 -8.57
CA ALA A 93 -1.93 -5.17 -10.03
C ALA A 93 -2.01 -3.79 -10.69
N GLU A 94 -2.74 -2.86 -10.08
CA GLU A 94 -2.80 -1.46 -10.53
C GLU A 94 -1.42 -0.79 -10.55
N LEU A 95 -0.62 -1.00 -9.50
CA LEU A 95 0.75 -0.48 -9.46
C LEU A 95 1.66 -1.11 -10.54
N ALA A 96 1.49 -2.41 -10.79
CA ALA A 96 2.27 -3.11 -11.82
C ALA A 96 1.92 -2.60 -13.22
N VAL A 97 0.64 -2.44 -13.51
CA VAL A 97 0.19 -1.86 -14.79
C VAL A 97 0.62 -0.41 -14.92
N ALA A 98 0.47 0.41 -13.87
CA ALA A 98 0.93 1.79 -13.87
C ALA A 98 2.44 1.89 -14.18
N ARG A 99 3.26 0.99 -13.61
CA ARG A 99 4.69 0.90 -13.92
C ARG A 99 4.94 0.59 -15.41
N ALA A 100 4.20 -0.36 -15.97
CA ALA A 100 4.34 -0.72 -17.39
C ALA A 100 3.92 0.42 -18.31
N LEU A 101 2.87 1.19 -17.95
CA LEU A 101 2.43 2.37 -18.67
C LEU A 101 3.48 3.50 -18.62
N VAL A 102 4.09 3.73 -17.46
CA VAL A 102 5.20 4.71 -17.32
C VAL A 102 6.38 4.30 -18.19
N ALA A 103 6.76 3.02 -18.20
CA ALA A 103 7.85 2.51 -19.04
C ALA A 103 7.57 2.67 -20.54
N ALA A 104 6.29 2.68 -20.92
CA ALA A 104 5.84 2.92 -22.29
C ALA A 104 5.61 4.44 -22.60
N ASN A 105 5.91 5.32 -21.64
CA ASN A 105 5.62 6.77 -21.71
C ASN A 105 4.13 7.12 -21.89
N GLU A 106 3.23 6.21 -21.44
CA GLU A 106 1.78 6.42 -21.46
C GLU A 106 1.32 7.04 -20.12
N LEU A 107 1.87 8.23 -19.82
CA LEU A 107 1.73 8.87 -18.51
C LEU A 107 0.28 9.22 -18.17
N ASP A 108 -0.53 9.58 -19.17
CA ASP A 108 -1.94 9.94 -18.97
C ASP A 108 -2.81 8.75 -18.54
N GLN A 109 -2.40 7.54 -18.91
CA GLN A 109 -3.05 6.31 -18.46
C GLN A 109 -2.51 5.82 -17.13
N ALA A 110 -1.23 6.08 -16.81
CA ALA A 110 -0.61 5.70 -15.55
C ALA A 110 -1.13 6.52 -14.36
N ALA A 111 -1.32 7.85 -14.55
CA ALA A 111 -1.70 8.75 -13.47
C ALA A 111 -3.03 8.39 -12.79
N PRO A 112 -4.14 8.07 -13.48
CA PRO A 112 -5.40 7.69 -12.83
C PRO A 112 -5.28 6.39 -12.04
N ARG A 113 -4.48 5.41 -12.50
CA ARG A 113 -4.25 4.15 -11.77
C ARG A 113 -3.50 4.40 -10.46
N LEU A 114 -2.42 5.18 -10.51
CA LEU A 114 -1.68 5.58 -9.31
C LEU A 114 -2.55 6.38 -8.34
N ARG A 115 -3.41 7.26 -8.85
CA ARG A 115 -4.35 8.00 -8.00
C ARG A 115 -5.32 7.07 -7.31
N ARG A 116 -5.85 6.07 -7.99
CA ARG A 116 -6.73 5.07 -7.40
C ARG A 116 -6.04 4.33 -6.25
N VAL A 117 -4.83 3.81 -6.46
CA VAL A 117 -4.09 3.14 -5.38
C VAL A 117 -3.84 4.10 -4.21
N MET A 118 -3.48 5.35 -4.49
CA MET A 118 -3.26 6.37 -3.46
C MET A 118 -4.49 6.61 -2.58
N THR A 119 -5.72 6.51 -3.15
CA THR A 119 -6.97 6.81 -2.44
C THR A 119 -7.62 5.59 -1.83
N ASP A 120 -7.51 4.42 -2.47
CA ASP A 120 -8.32 3.25 -2.18
C ASP A 120 -7.54 2.13 -1.49
N ALA A 121 -6.19 2.21 -1.44
CA ALA A 121 -5.39 1.19 -0.76
C ALA A 121 -5.61 1.25 0.76
N GLU A 122 -5.97 0.11 1.35
CA GLU A 122 -6.08 -0.06 2.81
C GLU A 122 -4.71 0.01 3.51
N ASP A 123 -3.65 -0.41 2.81
CA ASP A 123 -2.28 -0.32 3.29
C ASP A 123 -1.75 1.12 3.09
N PRO A 124 -1.46 1.84 4.19
CA PRO A 124 -0.98 3.22 4.12
C PRO A 124 0.41 3.33 3.46
N GLU A 125 1.26 2.32 3.56
CA GLU A 125 2.57 2.34 2.90
C GLU A 125 2.42 2.21 1.38
N LEU A 126 1.49 1.36 0.93
CA LEU A 126 1.17 1.22 -0.48
C LEU A 126 0.59 2.53 -1.04
N ALA A 127 -0.27 3.21 -0.28
CA ALA A 127 -0.80 4.52 -0.64
C ALA A 127 0.31 5.58 -0.76
N LEU A 128 1.31 5.58 0.15
CA LEU A 128 2.47 6.49 0.09
C LEU A 128 3.34 6.20 -1.14
N VAL A 129 3.59 4.93 -1.47
CA VAL A 129 4.31 4.53 -2.68
C VAL A 129 3.59 5.01 -3.93
N ALA A 130 2.27 4.82 -4.00
CA ALA A 130 1.47 5.29 -5.13
C ALA A 130 1.50 6.82 -5.25
N ARG A 131 1.43 7.54 -4.14
CA ARG A 131 1.53 9.00 -4.05
C ARG A 131 2.85 9.52 -4.61
N LEU A 132 3.96 8.92 -4.21
CA LEU A 132 5.29 9.27 -4.73
C LEU A 132 5.40 9.03 -6.24
N ARG A 133 4.91 7.88 -6.71
CA ARG A 133 4.92 7.55 -8.13
C ARG A 133 4.02 8.49 -8.94
N LEU A 134 2.84 8.84 -8.42
CA LEU A 134 1.94 9.81 -9.05
C LEU A 134 2.60 11.18 -9.18
N ALA A 135 3.25 11.66 -8.12
CA ALA A 135 3.97 12.93 -8.16
C ALA A 135 5.10 12.93 -9.23
N ARG A 136 5.86 11.83 -9.33
CA ARG A 136 6.88 11.68 -10.39
C ARG A 136 6.27 11.68 -11.80
N VAL A 137 5.15 11.01 -11.98
CA VAL A 137 4.40 11.02 -13.26
C VAL A 137 3.92 12.43 -13.59
N GLN A 138 3.40 13.18 -12.63
CA GLN A 138 2.95 14.57 -12.83
C GLN A 138 4.11 15.50 -13.20
N ILE A 139 5.30 15.33 -12.59
CA ILE A 139 6.51 16.06 -13.01
C ILE A 139 6.85 15.73 -14.47
N ALA A 140 6.84 14.45 -14.84
CA ALA A 140 7.13 14.01 -16.21
C ALA A 140 6.09 14.51 -17.23
N GLN A 141 4.85 14.78 -16.80
CA GLN A 141 3.80 15.44 -17.57
C GLN A 141 3.95 16.97 -17.63
N ASN A 142 5.08 17.52 -17.11
CA ASN A 142 5.30 18.96 -16.96
C ASN A 142 4.24 19.67 -16.09
N ARG A 143 3.80 18.99 -15.01
CA ARG A 143 2.81 19.47 -14.05
C ARG A 143 3.38 19.47 -12.61
N PRO A 144 4.47 20.21 -12.33
CA PRO A 144 5.15 20.18 -11.05
C PRO A 144 4.31 20.71 -9.89
N ASP A 145 3.38 21.64 -10.13
CA ASP A 145 2.48 22.15 -9.09
C ASP A 145 1.49 21.07 -8.62
N ASP A 146 0.98 20.25 -9.53
CA ASP A 146 0.14 19.11 -9.17
C ASP A 146 0.92 18.05 -8.38
N ALA A 147 2.20 17.84 -8.73
CA ALA A 147 3.06 16.94 -7.96
C ALA A 147 3.25 17.43 -6.52
N LEU A 148 3.52 18.72 -6.33
CA LEU A 148 3.62 19.34 -5.01
C LEU A 148 2.30 19.23 -4.24
N ALA A 149 1.17 19.45 -4.90
CA ALA A 149 -0.16 19.29 -4.29
C ALA A 149 -0.42 17.83 -3.88
N THR A 150 -0.01 16.87 -4.72
CA THR A 150 -0.13 15.43 -4.43
C THR A 150 0.67 15.03 -3.20
N LEU A 151 1.86 15.58 -2.98
CA LEU A 151 2.70 15.27 -1.83
C LEU A 151 2.25 15.97 -0.55
N LYS A 152 1.47 17.05 -0.65
CA LYS A 152 1.06 17.86 0.49
C LYS A 152 0.11 17.09 1.41
N GLY A 153 0.30 17.26 2.73
CA GLY A 153 -0.62 16.71 3.75
C GLY A 153 -0.46 15.21 4.01
N ALA A 154 0.52 14.55 3.41
CA ALA A 154 0.87 13.18 3.75
C ALA A 154 1.85 13.16 4.93
N GLU A 155 1.71 12.16 5.79
CA GLU A 155 2.71 11.83 6.82
C GLU A 155 3.64 10.76 6.24
N PRO A 156 4.83 11.13 5.74
CA PRO A 156 5.65 10.24 4.93
C PRO A 156 6.38 9.15 5.73
N GLY A 157 6.49 9.28 7.07
CA GLY A 157 7.18 8.30 7.89
C GLY A 157 8.58 7.97 7.36
N ALA A 158 8.85 6.69 7.14
CA ALA A 158 10.11 6.21 6.56
C ALA A 158 10.37 6.73 5.13
N PHE A 159 9.33 7.10 4.38
CA PHE A 159 9.45 7.66 3.02
C PHE A 159 9.84 9.14 2.97
N ALA A 160 10.08 9.80 4.13
CA ALA A 160 10.42 11.22 4.20
C ALA A 160 11.57 11.63 3.26
N PRO A 161 12.67 10.86 3.12
CA PRO A 161 13.73 11.17 2.16
C PRO A 161 13.24 11.18 0.71
N ALA A 162 12.42 10.20 0.31
CA ALA A 162 11.88 10.12 -1.04
C ALA A 162 10.87 11.26 -1.34
N PHE A 163 10.09 11.66 -0.33
CA PHE A 163 9.21 12.83 -0.45
C PHE A 163 10.01 14.12 -0.65
N ALA A 164 11.11 14.30 0.10
CA ALA A 164 11.98 15.45 -0.07
C ALA A 164 12.66 15.44 -1.45
N GLU A 165 13.14 14.29 -1.92
CA GLU A 165 13.69 14.16 -3.27
C GLU A 165 12.69 14.59 -4.35
N VAL A 166 11.45 14.06 -4.31
CA VAL A 166 10.42 14.37 -5.32
C VAL A 166 9.96 15.83 -5.25
N ARG A 167 9.93 16.44 -4.04
CA ARG A 167 9.70 17.89 -3.91
C ARG A 167 10.81 18.70 -4.57
N GLY A 168 12.06 18.26 -4.38
CA GLY A 168 13.22 18.85 -5.05
C GLY A 168 13.11 18.75 -6.58
N ASP A 169 12.70 17.58 -7.10
CA ASP A 169 12.49 17.37 -8.54
C ASP A 169 11.39 18.31 -9.08
N ALA A 170 10.30 18.48 -8.34
CA ALA A 170 9.23 19.40 -8.71
C ALA A 170 9.69 20.88 -8.69
N ALA A 171 10.44 21.28 -7.66
CA ALA A 171 11.01 22.62 -7.57
C ALA A 171 12.02 22.88 -8.71
N TYR A 172 12.85 21.88 -9.02
CA TYR A 172 13.76 21.93 -10.16
C TYR A 172 13.04 22.15 -11.50
N ALA A 173 11.98 21.38 -11.73
CA ALA A 173 11.14 21.50 -12.93
C ALA A 173 10.49 22.90 -13.06
N LYS A 174 10.26 23.59 -11.95
CA LYS A 174 9.77 24.99 -11.89
C LYS A 174 10.88 26.03 -12.06
N GLY A 175 12.15 25.62 -12.08
CA GLY A 175 13.30 26.55 -12.08
C GLY A 175 13.63 27.14 -10.70
N GLU A 176 13.02 26.66 -9.62
CA GLU A 176 13.21 27.09 -8.23
C GLU A 176 14.48 26.41 -7.65
N ARG A 177 15.68 26.77 -8.20
CA ARG A 177 16.94 26.05 -7.95
C ARG A 177 17.32 25.99 -6.45
N ASP A 178 17.17 27.11 -5.74
CA ASP A 178 17.54 27.17 -4.31
C ASP A 178 16.65 26.23 -3.46
N ARG A 179 15.36 26.18 -3.79
CA ARG A 179 14.42 25.28 -3.15
C ARG A 179 14.72 23.82 -3.46
N ALA A 180 14.97 23.50 -4.73
CA ALA A 180 15.37 22.16 -5.15
C ALA A 180 16.61 21.69 -4.39
N LEU A 181 17.64 22.56 -4.28
CA LEU A 181 18.87 22.29 -3.55
C LEU A 181 18.61 22.03 -2.05
N ALA A 182 17.73 22.81 -1.42
CA ALA A 182 17.36 22.62 -0.02
C ALA A 182 16.65 21.27 0.20
N ASP A 183 15.67 20.93 -0.68
CA ASP A 183 14.92 19.67 -0.61
C ASP A 183 15.83 18.45 -0.86
N TYR A 184 16.75 18.50 -1.82
CA TYR A 184 17.74 17.43 -2.06
C TYR A 184 18.70 17.23 -0.89
N ARG A 185 19.17 18.32 -0.26
CA ARG A 185 20.01 18.23 0.96
C ARG A 185 19.24 17.62 2.12
N GLN A 186 17.95 17.95 2.26
CA GLN A 186 17.09 17.33 3.26
C GLN A 186 16.93 15.83 2.99
N ALA A 187 16.68 15.42 1.74
CA ALA A 187 16.61 14.02 1.33
C ALA A 187 17.92 13.29 1.66
N ARG A 188 19.07 13.90 1.34
CA ARG A 188 20.40 13.32 1.54
C ARG A 188 20.74 13.13 3.01
N ALA A 189 20.39 14.09 3.86
CA ALA A 189 20.64 14.02 5.31
C ALA A 189 19.84 12.90 5.99
N ALA A 190 18.67 12.56 5.44
CA ALA A 190 17.80 11.51 5.95
C ALA A 190 17.93 10.17 5.19
N ALA A 191 18.88 10.05 4.27
CA ALA A 191 19.06 8.89 3.37
C ALA A 191 19.71 7.67 4.04
N ALA A 192 19.35 7.35 5.31
CA ALA A 192 19.99 6.25 6.05
C ALA A 192 19.52 4.84 5.65
N ASP A 193 18.34 4.68 5.03
CA ASP A 193 17.64 3.38 4.97
C ASP A 193 17.43 2.81 3.55
N GLY A 194 18.20 3.26 2.56
CA GLY A 194 18.13 2.68 1.20
C GLY A 194 16.87 3.02 0.39
N ILE A 195 15.98 3.89 0.88
CA ILE A 195 14.76 4.33 0.18
C ILE A 195 15.09 5.29 -0.96
N VAL A 196 16.16 6.04 -0.82
CA VAL A 196 16.73 6.93 -1.84
C VAL A 196 18.19 6.58 -2.07
N ASP A 197 18.67 6.77 -3.31
CA ASP A 197 20.08 6.55 -3.63
C ASP A 197 20.89 7.80 -3.26
N PRO A 198 21.80 7.72 -2.26
CA PRO A 198 22.62 8.85 -1.86
C PRO A 198 23.49 9.40 -3.00
N ALA A 199 23.99 8.53 -3.88
CA ALA A 199 24.85 8.94 -4.99
C ALA A 199 24.09 9.79 -6.02
N VAL A 200 22.83 9.40 -6.30
CA VAL A 200 21.93 10.20 -7.17
C VAL A 200 21.64 11.57 -6.56
N LEU A 201 21.40 11.63 -5.24
CA LEU A 201 21.18 12.89 -4.56
C LEU A 201 22.43 13.78 -4.58
N ASP A 202 23.61 13.21 -4.36
CA ASP A 202 24.87 13.94 -4.44
C ASP A 202 25.09 14.52 -5.85
N LEU A 203 24.74 13.80 -6.91
CA LEU A 203 24.76 14.32 -8.29
C LEU A 203 23.80 15.50 -8.47
N LYS A 204 22.54 15.36 -8.03
CA LYS A 204 21.52 16.43 -8.11
C LYS A 204 21.96 17.68 -7.33
N ILE A 205 22.54 17.52 -6.15
CA ILE A 205 23.06 18.60 -5.31
C ILE A 205 24.23 19.30 -6.00
N ASN A 206 25.19 18.55 -6.53
CA ASN A 206 26.36 19.09 -7.20
C ASN A 206 26.02 19.86 -8.50
N ASP A 207 25.01 19.40 -9.25
CA ASP A 207 24.52 20.11 -10.44
C ASP A 207 23.93 21.50 -10.09
N LEU A 208 23.34 21.63 -8.92
CA LEU A 208 22.73 22.88 -8.47
C LEU A 208 23.67 23.77 -7.65
N ALA A 209 24.82 23.25 -7.20
CA ALA A 209 25.73 24.00 -6.34
C ALA A 209 26.33 25.22 -7.05
N PRO A 210 26.49 26.38 -6.37
CA PRO A 210 26.95 27.63 -6.97
C PRO A 210 28.31 27.55 -7.68
N ALA A 211 29.19 26.66 -7.22
CA ALA A 211 30.53 26.47 -7.81
C ALA A 211 30.44 25.96 -9.28
N ASN A 212 29.45 25.13 -9.60
CA ASN A 212 29.25 24.63 -10.97
C ASN A 212 28.55 25.68 -11.88
N ALA A 213 27.71 26.55 -11.32
CA ALA A 213 27.14 27.67 -12.03
C ALA A 213 28.20 28.67 -12.50
N ALA A 214 29.22 28.91 -11.67
CA ALA A 214 30.37 29.78 -12.03
C ALA A 214 31.29 29.15 -13.09
N ALA A 215 31.49 27.81 -13.06
CA ALA A 215 32.26 27.09 -14.05
C ALA A 215 31.54 27.02 -15.42
N ALA A 216 30.23 26.79 -15.45
CA ALA A 216 29.43 26.82 -16.67
C ALA A 216 29.41 28.21 -17.33
N ALA A 217 29.31 29.28 -16.55
CA ALA A 217 29.39 30.65 -17.04
C ALA A 217 30.79 31.04 -17.59
N ALA A 218 31.83 30.38 -17.14
CA ALA A 218 33.18 30.60 -17.64
C ALA A 218 33.47 29.89 -18.99
N ILE A 219 32.74 28.85 -19.33
CA ILE A 219 32.90 28.09 -20.58
C ILE A 219 32.15 28.78 -21.77
N VAL A 220 31.18 29.63 -21.47
CA VAL A 220 30.36 30.34 -22.50
C VAL A 220 30.99 31.68 -22.93
N LYS A 221 32.11 32.09 -22.32
CA LYS A 221 32.92 33.25 -22.75
C LYS A 221 34.10 32.82 -23.58
#